data_cc293fe289835ea9b276beac2cec6955
#
_entry.id   cc293fe289835ea9b276beac2cec6955
#
_cell.length_a   1.000
_cell.length_b   1.000
_cell.length_c   1.000
_cell.angle_alpha   90.00
_cell.angle_beta   90.00
_cell.angle_gamma   90.00
#
_symmetry.space_group_name_H-M   'P 1'
#
loop_
_entity.id
_entity.type
_entity.pdbx_description
1 polymer ?
#
loop_
_entity_poly.entity_id
_entity_poly.type
_entity_poly.pdbx_seq_one_letter_code
_entity_poly.pdbx_strand_id
1 'polypeptide(L)'
;MAKLGVRSLKEMVGRTDLLVATDAVDEPHKGKVDLSAILNNPYAKAGSEVTFDPKAEYNFQLEKTLDEKVLVKKCSRAIHGGEKTRFSVEVKNTDRAFGTILGAEITRNNKNGLPEDTVEIDCTGAGGQSFGAFIPKGLTLKLTGDCNDYFGKGLSGGKLILKTPENAGYKAEDNIIVGNVALYGATSGTAFINGMAGERFAVRNSGANAVVEGVGEHGCESVSYTHL
;
A
#
# COMPACT_ATOMS: atom_id res chain seq x y z
N MET A 1 19.95 -10.37 -26.32
CA MET A 1 20.94 -9.26 -26.23
C MET A 1 21.97 -9.32 -27.36
N ALA A 2 22.72 -10.40 -27.57
CA ALA A 2 23.74 -10.48 -28.60
C ALA A 2 23.26 -10.10 -30.02
N LYS A 3 22.08 -10.59 -30.43
CA LYS A 3 21.47 -10.23 -31.74
C LYS A 3 21.12 -8.75 -31.89
N LEU A 4 20.93 -8.04 -30.77
CA LEU A 4 20.64 -6.60 -30.74
C LEU A 4 21.89 -5.75 -30.59
N GLY A 5 23.08 -6.36 -30.51
CA GLY A 5 24.33 -5.67 -30.32
C GLY A 5 24.55 -5.06 -28.93
N VAL A 6 23.74 -5.44 -27.93
CA VAL A 6 23.83 -4.94 -26.54
C VAL A 6 24.48 -5.97 -25.63
N ARG A 7 25.30 -5.53 -24.68
CA ARG A 7 26.11 -6.38 -23.80
C ARG A 7 25.48 -6.60 -22.42
N SER A 8 24.58 -5.69 -22.00
CA SER A 8 23.94 -5.75 -20.69
C SER A 8 22.50 -5.28 -20.76
N LEU A 9 21.69 -5.64 -19.75
CA LEU A 9 20.34 -5.12 -19.58
C LEU A 9 20.35 -3.59 -19.40
N LYS A 10 21.36 -3.06 -18.73
CA LYS A 10 21.53 -1.61 -18.54
C LYS A 10 21.57 -0.88 -19.90
N GLU A 11 22.29 -1.43 -20.88
CA GLU A 11 22.37 -0.88 -22.24
C GLU A 11 21.05 -0.99 -23.03
N MET A 12 20.12 -1.86 -22.61
CA MET A 12 18.81 -2.01 -23.25
C MET A 12 17.75 -1.06 -22.69
N VAL A 13 17.89 -0.62 -21.45
CA VAL A 13 16.90 0.25 -20.80
C VAL A 13 16.80 1.57 -21.56
N GLY A 14 15.56 1.97 -21.91
CA GLY A 14 15.29 3.20 -22.65
C GLY A 14 15.56 3.15 -24.17
N ARG A 15 16.06 2.03 -24.71
CA ARG A 15 16.36 1.85 -26.14
C ARG A 15 15.11 1.52 -26.94
N THR A 16 14.19 2.46 -27.07
CA THR A 16 12.97 2.31 -27.89
C THR A 16 13.27 2.23 -29.37
N ASP A 17 14.45 2.66 -29.81
CA ASP A 17 14.97 2.49 -31.16
C ASP A 17 15.19 1.02 -31.58
N LEU A 18 15.27 0.11 -30.61
CA LEU A 18 15.34 -1.34 -30.85
C LEU A 18 13.98 -2.00 -31.01
N LEU A 19 12.89 -1.26 -30.89
CA LEU A 19 11.51 -1.75 -30.99
C LEU A 19 10.87 -1.26 -32.27
N VAL A 20 10.13 -2.15 -32.90
CA VAL A 20 9.30 -1.84 -34.07
C VAL A 20 7.89 -2.42 -33.87
N ALA A 21 6.88 -1.71 -34.33
CA ALA A 21 5.56 -2.27 -34.42
C ALA A 21 5.56 -3.41 -35.46
N THR A 22 5.00 -4.54 -35.14
CA THR A 22 4.90 -5.68 -36.05
C THR A 22 3.57 -5.68 -36.77
N ASP A 23 3.58 -6.07 -38.03
CA ASP A 23 2.38 -6.40 -38.81
C ASP A 23 1.83 -7.80 -38.55
N ALA A 24 2.54 -8.60 -37.72
CA ALA A 24 2.16 -9.97 -37.40
C ALA A 24 1.08 -10.06 -36.30
N VAL A 25 0.14 -9.14 -36.29
CA VAL A 25 -1.01 -9.13 -35.36
C VAL A 25 -2.22 -9.60 -36.14
N ASP A 26 -2.97 -10.53 -35.53
CA ASP A 26 -4.20 -11.03 -36.13
C ASP A 26 -5.25 -9.92 -36.37
N GLU A 27 -5.92 -9.98 -37.51
CA GLU A 27 -7.16 -9.25 -37.70
C GLU A 27 -8.14 -9.64 -36.55
N PRO A 28 -8.80 -8.75 -35.87
CA PRO A 28 -9.14 -7.39 -36.22
C PRO A 28 -8.33 -6.28 -35.51
N HIS A 29 -7.19 -6.57 -34.91
CA HIS A 29 -6.44 -5.61 -34.07
C HIS A 29 -5.37 -4.83 -34.86
N LYS A 30 -5.04 -5.28 -36.07
CA LYS A 30 -4.04 -4.66 -36.93
C LYS A 30 -4.35 -3.18 -37.18
N GLY A 31 -3.38 -2.33 -36.89
CA GLY A 31 -3.48 -0.88 -37.10
C GLY A 31 -4.42 -0.11 -36.16
N LYS A 32 -5.05 -0.77 -35.16
CA LYS A 32 -5.96 -0.10 -34.22
C LYS A 32 -5.26 0.51 -33.01
N VAL A 33 -4.00 0.15 -32.75
CA VAL A 33 -3.23 0.66 -31.63
C VAL A 33 -2.07 1.49 -32.15
N ASP A 34 -2.08 2.78 -31.84
CA ASP A 34 -0.96 3.65 -32.12
C ASP A 34 0.07 3.56 -30.98
N LEU A 35 1.23 2.99 -31.27
CA LEU A 35 2.34 2.84 -30.33
C LEU A 35 3.34 4.00 -30.43
N SER A 36 3.13 4.97 -31.27
CA SER A 36 4.09 6.06 -31.52
C SER A 36 4.47 6.81 -30.24
N ALA A 37 3.53 7.06 -29.34
CA ALA A 37 3.79 7.72 -28.07
C ALA A 37 4.71 6.91 -27.15
N ILE A 38 4.57 5.58 -27.13
CA ILE A 38 5.40 4.68 -26.31
C ILE A 38 6.80 4.53 -26.94
N LEU A 39 6.89 4.45 -28.26
CA LEU A 39 8.14 4.29 -28.99
C LEU A 39 8.95 5.58 -29.11
N ASN A 40 8.31 6.73 -28.93
CA ASN A 40 8.99 8.03 -28.98
C ASN A 40 9.75 8.28 -27.68
N ASN A 41 11.08 8.35 -27.78
CA ASN A 41 11.94 8.75 -26.66
C ASN A 41 12.50 10.16 -26.91
N PRO A 42 11.83 11.20 -26.39
CA PRO A 42 12.27 12.59 -26.61
C PRO A 42 13.61 12.90 -25.93
N TYR A 43 13.92 12.19 -24.83
CA TYR A 43 15.17 12.40 -24.08
C TYR A 43 16.39 11.89 -24.86
N ALA A 44 16.27 10.76 -25.55
CA ALA A 44 17.33 10.27 -26.42
C ALA A 44 17.61 11.25 -27.57
N LYS A 45 16.55 11.84 -28.17
CA LYS A 45 16.68 12.85 -29.23
C LYS A 45 17.35 14.14 -28.73
N ALA A 46 17.14 14.49 -27.46
CA ALA A 46 17.76 15.63 -26.82
C ALA A 46 19.23 15.38 -26.39
N GLY A 47 19.78 14.19 -26.66
CA GLY A 47 21.14 13.81 -26.25
C GLY A 47 21.27 13.48 -24.74
N SER A 48 20.16 13.33 -24.03
CA SER A 48 20.18 12.94 -22.63
C SER A 48 20.52 11.44 -22.49
N GLU A 49 21.19 11.08 -21.40
CA GLU A 49 21.38 9.67 -21.07
C GLU A 49 20.01 9.04 -20.70
N VAL A 50 19.63 7.98 -21.42
CA VAL A 50 18.33 7.31 -21.26
C VAL A 50 18.45 5.88 -20.71
N THR A 51 19.65 5.49 -20.35
CA THR A 51 19.94 4.18 -19.76
C THR A 51 19.75 4.23 -18.24
N PHE A 52 19.55 3.06 -17.63
CA PHE A 52 19.44 2.97 -16.17
C PHE A 52 20.73 3.44 -15.49
N ASP A 53 20.63 4.45 -14.63
CA ASP A 53 21.69 4.90 -13.76
C ASP A 53 21.43 4.45 -12.31
N PRO A 54 22.24 3.51 -11.77
CA PRO A 54 22.08 3.05 -10.39
C PRO A 54 22.43 4.08 -9.33
N LYS A 55 23.03 5.21 -9.73
CA LYS A 55 23.37 6.34 -8.85
C LYS A 55 22.28 7.41 -8.82
N ALA A 56 21.33 7.36 -9.75
CA ALA A 56 20.22 8.29 -9.78
C ALA A 56 19.30 8.04 -8.59
N GLU A 57 19.20 8.98 -7.68
CA GLU A 57 18.29 8.92 -6.55
C GLU A 57 16.93 9.50 -6.94
N TYR A 58 15.86 8.72 -6.65
CA TYR A 58 14.50 9.20 -6.81
C TYR A 58 14.02 9.83 -5.50
N ASN A 59 13.65 11.09 -5.54
CA ASN A 59 13.06 11.76 -4.39
C ASN A 59 11.56 11.40 -4.28
N PHE A 60 11.21 10.56 -3.33
CA PHE A 60 9.83 10.15 -3.04
C PHE A 60 9.00 11.25 -2.37
N GLN A 61 9.62 12.37 -2.00
CA GLN A 61 8.97 13.50 -1.33
C GLN A 61 8.22 13.08 -0.05
N LEU A 62 8.79 12.18 0.73
CA LEU A 62 8.17 11.63 1.94
C LEU A 62 7.85 12.72 2.96
N GLU A 63 8.60 13.81 2.97
CA GLU A 63 8.33 14.99 3.79
C GLU A 63 6.98 15.64 3.52
N LYS A 64 6.33 15.31 2.40
CA LYS A 64 4.98 15.80 2.05
C LYS A 64 3.87 14.91 2.58
N THR A 65 4.18 13.71 3.05
CA THR A 65 3.19 12.78 3.59
C THR A 65 2.56 13.29 4.89
N LEU A 66 1.36 12.81 5.19
CA LEU A 66 0.69 13.13 6.45
C LEU A 66 1.44 12.54 7.66
N ASP A 67 2.07 11.37 7.46
CA ASP A 67 2.91 10.74 8.47
C ASP A 67 4.04 11.67 8.93
N GLU A 68 4.83 12.21 8.00
CA GLU A 68 5.96 13.09 8.33
C GLU A 68 5.52 14.46 8.84
N LYS A 69 4.49 15.04 8.24
CA LYS A 69 4.01 16.37 8.64
C LYS A 69 3.36 16.38 10.02
N VAL A 70 2.63 15.34 10.36
CA VAL A 70 1.73 15.33 11.51
C VAL A 70 2.02 14.19 12.48
N LEU A 71 1.99 12.93 11.99
CA LEU A 71 1.94 11.77 12.88
C LEU A 71 3.23 11.60 13.67
N VAL A 72 4.38 11.58 13.02
CA VAL A 72 5.68 11.40 13.67
C VAL A 72 5.92 12.50 14.71
N LYS A 73 5.58 13.75 14.37
CA LYS A 73 5.75 14.90 15.28
C LYS A 73 4.86 14.79 16.51
N LYS A 74 3.56 14.49 16.33
CA LYS A 74 2.62 14.36 17.45
C LYS A 74 2.94 13.15 18.33
N CYS A 75 3.48 12.07 17.75
CA CYS A 75 3.80 10.84 18.47
C CYS A 75 5.23 10.81 19.05
N SER A 76 6.02 11.87 18.94
CA SER A 76 7.41 11.90 19.37
C SER A 76 7.60 11.46 20.84
N ARG A 77 6.74 11.91 21.76
CA ARG A 77 6.79 11.48 23.16
C ARG A 77 6.43 10.01 23.37
N ALA A 78 5.49 9.50 22.60
CA ALA A 78 5.16 8.08 22.61
C ALA A 78 6.32 7.24 22.09
N ILE A 79 6.95 7.65 20.99
CA ILE A 79 8.05 6.94 20.34
C ILE A 79 9.27 6.85 21.27
N HIS A 80 9.65 7.94 21.93
CA HIS A 80 10.88 8.03 22.70
C HIS A 80 10.69 7.82 24.21
N GLY A 81 9.49 8.03 24.73
CA GLY A 81 9.19 7.96 26.17
C GLY A 81 8.04 7.03 26.55
N GLY A 82 7.38 6.41 25.60
CA GLY A 82 6.24 5.52 25.88
C GLY A 82 4.99 6.23 26.39
N GLU A 83 4.91 7.57 26.26
CA GLU A 83 3.76 8.36 26.71
C GLU A 83 2.53 8.07 25.84
N LYS A 84 1.39 7.77 26.48
CA LYS A 84 0.14 7.55 25.75
C LYS A 84 -0.25 8.78 24.98
N THR A 85 -0.53 8.60 23.70
CA THR A 85 -0.88 9.68 22.77
C THR A 85 -2.13 9.33 22.02
N ARG A 86 -3.13 10.22 22.04
CA ARG A 86 -4.36 10.07 21.26
C ARG A 86 -4.75 11.39 20.60
N PHE A 87 -5.14 11.33 19.33
CA PHE A 87 -5.63 12.48 18.56
C PHE A 87 -6.42 12.03 17.35
N SER A 88 -7.14 13.00 16.76
CA SER A 88 -7.92 12.79 15.53
C SER A 88 -7.25 13.44 14.33
N VAL A 89 -7.47 12.84 13.15
CA VAL A 89 -6.98 13.35 11.86
C VAL A 89 -7.96 13.00 10.74
N GLU A 90 -8.15 13.93 9.82
CA GLU A 90 -8.86 13.67 8.58
C GLU A 90 -7.90 13.05 7.57
N VAL A 91 -8.35 11.99 6.87
CA VAL A 91 -7.57 11.29 5.85
C VAL A 91 -8.31 11.29 4.51
N LYS A 92 -7.54 11.29 3.44
CA LYS A 92 -8.03 11.26 2.06
C LYS A 92 -7.44 10.04 1.35
N ASN A 93 -8.08 9.59 0.30
CA ASN A 93 -7.59 8.47 -0.51
C ASN A 93 -6.24 8.73 -1.19
N THR A 94 -5.79 9.98 -1.21
CA THR A 94 -4.44 10.36 -1.64
C THR A 94 -3.36 10.18 -0.57
N ASP A 95 -3.75 10.00 0.71
CA ASP A 95 -2.84 9.74 1.82
C ASP A 95 -2.48 8.24 1.85
N ARG A 96 -1.66 7.84 0.88
CA ARG A 96 -1.24 6.45 0.71
C ARG A 96 -0.26 6.03 1.80
N ALA A 97 -0.29 4.75 2.16
CA ALA A 97 0.57 4.14 3.16
C ALA A 97 0.55 4.87 4.52
N PHE A 98 -0.60 5.48 4.87
CA PHE A 98 -0.81 6.18 6.14
C PHE A 98 -0.49 5.28 7.33
N GLY A 99 0.30 5.78 8.27
CA GLY A 99 0.76 5.06 9.45
C GLY A 99 2.03 4.24 9.25
N THR A 100 2.49 4.03 8.01
CA THR A 100 3.67 3.19 7.72
C THR A 100 4.97 3.84 8.17
N ILE A 101 5.17 5.13 7.92
CA ILE A 101 6.37 5.84 8.37
C ILE A 101 6.37 5.96 9.89
N LEU A 102 5.23 6.29 10.49
CA LEU A 102 5.09 6.29 11.95
C LEU A 102 5.42 4.91 12.54
N GLY A 103 4.93 3.83 11.93
CA GLY A 103 5.24 2.47 12.33
C GLY A 103 6.73 2.15 12.24
N ALA A 104 7.41 2.63 11.19
CA ALA A 104 8.86 2.48 11.05
C ALA A 104 9.62 3.23 12.15
N GLU A 105 9.21 4.45 12.50
CA GLU A 105 9.81 5.21 13.59
C GLU A 105 9.61 4.54 14.96
N ILE A 106 8.40 4.01 15.23
CA ILE A 106 8.16 3.22 16.43
C ILE A 106 9.11 2.03 16.49
N THR A 107 9.24 1.26 15.41
CA THR A 107 10.08 0.04 15.37
C THR A 107 11.57 0.35 15.50
N ARG A 108 12.06 1.45 14.90
CA ARG A 108 13.46 1.88 15.04
C ARG A 108 13.84 2.16 16.48
N ASN A 109 12.93 2.80 17.21
CA ASN A 109 13.19 3.20 18.60
C ASN A 109 12.77 2.13 19.62
N ASN A 110 11.83 1.26 19.26
CA ASN A 110 11.25 0.25 20.16
C ASN A 110 11.18 -1.10 19.41
N LYS A 111 12.23 -1.88 19.43
CA LYS A 111 12.38 -3.15 18.68
C LYS A 111 11.25 -4.17 18.92
N ASN A 112 10.64 -4.16 20.10
CA ASN A 112 9.54 -5.03 20.49
C ASN A 112 8.16 -4.37 20.36
N GLY A 113 8.08 -3.20 19.72
CA GLY A 113 6.91 -2.33 19.70
C GLY A 113 6.70 -1.59 21.03
N LEU A 114 5.58 -0.91 21.15
CA LEU A 114 5.13 -0.21 22.34
C LEU A 114 4.08 -1.06 23.09
N PRO A 115 3.77 -0.76 24.36
CA PRO A 115 2.60 -1.31 25.02
C PRO A 115 1.33 -1.07 24.19
N GLU A 116 0.35 -1.96 24.29
CA GLU A 116 -0.90 -1.85 23.55
C GLU A 116 -1.58 -0.49 23.78
N ASP A 117 -2.15 0.06 22.69
CA ASP A 117 -2.85 1.35 22.69
C ASP A 117 -2.00 2.54 23.29
N THR A 118 -0.67 2.48 23.10
CA THR A 118 0.18 3.64 23.45
C THR A 118 -0.06 4.79 22.48
N VAL A 119 -0.25 4.51 21.20
CA VAL A 119 -0.62 5.50 20.19
C VAL A 119 -1.96 5.10 19.60
N GLU A 120 -2.97 5.96 19.80
CA GLU A 120 -4.29 5.82 19.19
C GLU A 120 -4.57 7.00 18.28
N ILE A 121 -4.93 6.73 17.02
CA ILE A 121 -5.27 7.76 16.04
C ILE A 121 -6.69 7.50 15.53
N ASP A 122 -7.60 8.41 15.82
CA ASP A 122 -8.96 8.41 15.32
C ASP A 122 -8.99 9.12 13.95
N CYS A 123 -9.16 8.37 12.88
CA CYS A 123 -9.17 8.85 11.49
C CYS A 123 -10.60 8.95 10.98
N THR A 124 -10.90 9.99 10.20
CA THR A 124 -12.17 10.14 9.49
C THR A 124 -11.93 10.43 8.02
N GLY A 125 -12.74 9.84 7.14
CA GLY A 125 -12.65 10.06 5.70
C GLY A 125 -12.37 8.79 4.91
N ALA A 126 -11.68 8.92 3.78
CA ALA A 126 -11.35 7.79 2.91
C ALA A 126 -9.88 7.40 3.07
N GLY A 127 -9.61 6.22 3.56
CA GLY A 127 -8.25 5.67 3.67
C GLY A 127 -7.67 5.37 2.29
N GLY A 128 -6.45 5.86 2.03
CA GLY A 128 -5.73 5.58 0.79
C GLY A 128 -5.21 4.14 0.72
N GLN A 129 -4.64 3.80 -0.42
CA GLN A 129 -4.02 2.49 -0.62
C GLN A 129 -2.95 2.22 0.42
N SER A 130 -2.93 0.99 0.96
CA SER A 130 -1.99 0.54 2.00
C SER A 130 -2.12 1.28 3.34
N PHE A 131 -3.32 1.77 3.68
CA PHE A 131 -3.60 2.33 5.01
C PHE A 131 -3.25 1.33 6.11
N GLY A 132 -2.48 1.73 7.10
CA GLY A 132 -2.06 0.89 8.22
C GLY A 132 -1.09 -0.24 7.83
N ALA A 133 -0.41 -0.14 6.67
CA ALA A 133 0.55 -1.16 6.27
C ALA A 133 1.74 -1.22 7.25
N PHE A 134 2.11 -2.45 7.63
CA PHE A 134 3.26 -2.78 8.48
C PHE A 134 3.25 -2.17 9.89
N ILE A 135 2.10 -1.67 10.37
CA ILE A 135 2.07 -1.04 11.70
C ILE A 135 2.40 -2.04 12.80
N PRO A 136 3.30 -1.67 13.74
CA PRO A 136 3.75 -2.52 14.82
C PRO A 136 2.84 -2.46 16.03
N LYS A 137 3.11 -3.33 17.01
CA LYS A 137 2.47 -3.34 18.32
C LYS A 137 2.53 -1.96 18.98
N GLY A 138 1.42 -1.55 19.59
CA GLY A 138 1.28 -0.29 20.30
C GLY A 138 0.69 0.85 19.47
N LEU A 139 0.57 0.68 18.14
CA LEU A 139 -0.11 1.61 17.26
C LEU A 139 -1.51 1.10 16.91
N THR A 140 -2.51 1.89 17.22
CA THR A 140 -3.92 1.65 16.91
C THR A 140 -4.43 2.73 15.99
N LEU A 141 -4.92 2.35 14.80
CA LEU A 141 -5.56 3.23 13.84
C LEU A 141 -7.05 2.88 13.77
N LYS A 142 -7.91 3.87 14.02
CA LYS A 142 -9.36 3.75 13.94
C LYS A 142 -9.86 4.62 12.81
N LEU A 143 -10.35 4.02 11.74
CA LEU A 143 -10.89 4.75 10.58
C LEU A 143 -12.41 4.65 10.57
N THR A 144 -13.07 5.80 10.61
CA THR A 144 -14.50 5.94 10.30
C THR A 144 -14.62 6.42 8.86
N GLY A 145 -15.05 5.52 7.97
CA GLY A 145 -15.12 5.76 6.53
C GLY A 145 -14.95 4.49 5.72
N ASP A 146 -14.25 4.59 4.63
CA ASP A 146 -13.88 3.48 3.73
C ASP A 146 -12.37 3.45 3.50
N CYS A 147 -11.87 2.41 2.85
CA CYS A 147 -10.45 2.28 2.56
C CYS A 147 -10.20 1.58 1.22
N ASN A 148 -9.13 1.97 0.55
CA ASN A 148 -8.67 1.35 -0.69
C ASN A 148 -7.96 0.00 -0.42
N ASP A 149 -7.34 -0.54 -1.47
CA ASP A 149 -6.64 -1.82 -1.45
C ASP A 149 -5.46 -1.86 -0.45
N TYR A 150 -5.06 -3.08 -0.08
CA TYR A 150 -3.92 -3.35 0.80
C TYR A 150 -4.04 -2.77 2.22
N PHE A 151 -5.25 -2.54 2.72
CA PHE A 151 -5.47 -2.19 4.12
C PHE A 151 -4.77 -3.19 5.04
N GLY A 152 -3.94 -2.71 5.95
CA GLY A 152 -3.21 -3.55 6.89
C GLY A 152 -2.22 -4.54 6.26
N LYS A 153 -1.76 -4.31 5.03
CA LYS A 153 -0.73 -5.15 4.41
C LYS A 153 0.46 -5.31 5.35
N GLY A 154 0.87 -6.55 5.60
CA GLY A 154 2.01 -6.84 6.46
C GLY A 154 1.82 -6.39 7.91
N LEU A 155 0.58 -6.30 8.41
CA LEU A 155 0.29 -5.94 9.80
C LEU A 155 1.20 -6.71 10.77
N SER A 156 1.91 -6.01 11.64
CA SER A 156 3.01 -6.55 12.44
C SER A 156 2.83 -6.27 13.94
N GLY A 157 1.62 -6.50 14.44
CA GLY A 157 1.29 -6.38 15.86
C GLY A 157 0.39 -5.18 16.21
N GLY A 158 0.15 -4.27 15.29
CA GLY A 158 -0.75 -3.14 15.47
C GLY A 158 -2.23 -3.53 15.49
N LYS A 159 -3.07 -2.55 15.76
CA LYS A 159 -4.52 -2.70 15.78
C LYS A 159 -5.16 -1.79 14.74
N LEU A 160 -6.01 -2.35 13.91
CA LEU A 160 -6.78 -1.65 12.88
C LEU A 160 -8.27 -1.80 13.15
N ILE A 161 -8.99 -0.69 13.14
CA ILE A 161 -10.44 -0.67 13.28
C ILE A 161 -11.00 0.17 12.13
N LEU A 162 -11.79 -0.45 11.26
CA LEU A 162 -12.50 0.22 10.18
C LEU A 162 -13.99 0.18 10.47
N LYS A 163 -14.61 1.34 10.55
CA LYS A 163 -16.01 1.48 10.91
C LYS A 163 -16.75 2.30 9.85
N THR A 164 -17.88 1.78 9.41
CA THR A 164 -18.82 2.54 8.58
C THR A 164 -19.33 3.76 9.34
N PRO A 165 -19.47 4.95 8.71
CA PRO A 165 -20.07 6.10 9.35
C PRO A 165 -21.51 5.83 9.81
N GLU A 166 -21.90 6.32 10.99
CA GLU A 166 -23.24 6.10 11.56
C GLU A 166 -24.38 6.65 10.70
N ASN A 167 -24.09 7.68 9.91
CA ASN A 167 -25.04 8.29 8.97
C ASN A 167 -24.89 7.77 7.54
N ALA A 168 -24.21 6.65 7.33
CA ALA A 168 -24.14 6.03 6.02
C ALA A 168 -25.53 5.65 5.53
N GLY A 169 -25.85 5.96 4.29
CA GLY A 169 -27.13 5.62 3.67
C GLY A 169 -27.25 4.14 3.27
N TYR A 170 -26.38 3.26 3.78
CA TYR A 170 -26.30 1.84 3.45
C TYR A 170 -25.99 1.03 4.71
N LYS A 171 -26.26 -0.28 4.65
CA LYS A 171 -25.90 -1.22 5.70
C LYS A 171 -24.46 -1.70 5.49
N ALA A 172 -23.69 -1.73 6.56
CA ALA A 172 -22.29 -2.12 6.52
C ALA A 172 -22.11 -3.57 6.00
N GLU A 173 -22.90 -4.50 6.50
CA GLU A 173 -22.87 -5.92 6.14
C GLU A 173 -23.17 -6.22 4.67
N ASP A 174 -23.82 -5.30 3.96
CA ASP A 174 -24.19 -5.44 2.55
C ASP A 174 -23.23 -4.72 1.59
N ASN A 175 -22.19 -4.06 2.13
CA ASN A 175 -21.33 -3.18 1.31
C ASN A 175 -19.83 -3.39 1.55
N ILE A 176 -19.08 -3.35 0.48
CA ILE A 176 -17.61 -3.39 0.53
C ILE A 176 -17.11 -2.03 1.00
N ILE A 177 -16.47 -1.98 2.17
CA ILE A 177 -15.86 -0.77 2.74
C ILE A 177 -14.34 -0.77 2.74
N VAL A 178 -13.74 -1.90 2.44
CA VAL A 178 -12.29 -2.02 2.24
C VAL A 178 -12.01 -2.74 0.94
N GLY A 179 -11.07 -2.24 0.17
CA GLY A 179 -10.70 -2.77 -1.13
C GLY A 179 -10.08 -4.18 -1.07
N ASN A 180 -9.46 -4.57 -2.17
CA ASN A 180 -8.87 -5.90 -2.33
C ASN A 180 -7.58 -6.07 -1.53
N VAL A 181 -7.23 -7.32 -1.26
CA VAL A 181 -5.94 -7.72 -0.69
C VAL A 181 -5.68 -7.12 0.71
N ALA A 182 -6.75 -6.85 1.46
CA ALA A 182 -6.63 -6.41 2.84
C ALA A 182 -5.93 -7.49 3.68
N LEU A 183 -5.07 -7.08 4.62
CA LEU A 183 -4.25 -7.93 5.50
C LEU A 183 -3.30 -8.90 4.77
N TYR A 184 -2.95 -8.62 3.52
CA TYR A 184 -1.98 -9.43 2.78
C TYR A 184 -0.66 -9.57 3.53
N GLY A 185 -0.24 -10.81 3.79
CA GLY A 185 1.03 -11.11 4.45
C GLY A 185 1.12 -10.59 5.90
N ALA A 186 -0.01 -10.36 6.57
CA ALA A 186 -0.04 -9.99 7.98
C ALA A 186 0.57 -11.10 8.85
N THR A 187 1.37 -10.73 9.84
CA THR A 187 2.11 -11.69 10.70
C THR A 187 1.64 -11.69 12.14
N SER A 188 1.06 -10.59 12.59
CA SER A 188 0.52 -10.44 13.95
C SER A 188 -0.34 -9.18 14.05
N GLY A 189 -1.07 -9.03 15.15
CA GLY A 189 -1.95 -7.89 15.38
C GLY A 189 -3.43 -8.24 15.19
N THR A 190 -4.27 -7.22 15.17
CA THR A 190 -5.73 -7.41 15.12
C THR A 190 -6.38 -6.40 14.19
N ALA A 191 -7.35 -6.84 13.39
CA ALA A 191 -8.17 -5.99 12.54
C ALA A 191 -9.66 -6.23 12.77
N PHE A 192 -10.43 -5.17 12.97
CA PHE A 192 -11.90 -5.19 13.07
C PHE A 192 -12.46 -4.34 11.92
N ILE A 193 -13.30 -4.96 11.09
CA ILE A 193 -13.86 -4.34 9.90
C ILE A 193 -15.37 -4.48 9.95
N ASN A 194 -16.07 -3.37 10.18
CA ASN A 194 -17.53 -3.31 10.17
C ASN A 194 -17.98 -3.03 8.74
N GLY A 195 -18.20 -4.11 7.99
CA GLY A 195 -18.56 -4.16 6.59
C GLY A 195 -17.80 -5.26 5.84
N MET A 196 -17.98 -5.32 4.55
CA MET A 196 -17.35 -6.33 3.70
C MET A 196 -15.98 -5.90 3.20
N ALA A 197 -15.10 -6.86 3.01
CA ALA A 197 -13.83 -6.70 2.31
C ALA A 197 -13.95 -7.18 0.85
N GLY A 198 -13.15 -6.59 -0.04
CA GLY A 198 -13.00 -7.04 -1.41
C GLY A 198 -12.33 -8.42 -1.51
N GLU A 199 -11.82 -8.72 -2.69
CA GLU A 199 -11.20 -10.01 -3.00
C GLU A 199 -9.86 -10.19 -2.28
N ARG A 200 -9.44 -11.46 -2.13
CA ARG A 200 -8.13 -11.86 -1.59
C ARG A 200 -7.86 -11.34 -0.18
N PHE A 201 -8.90 -11.27 0.65
CA PHE A 201 -8.77 -10.90 2.04
C PHE A 201 -7.84 -11.88 2.78
N ALA A 202 -6.92 -11.36 3.59
CA ALA A 202 -6.00 -12.10 4.45
C ALA A 202 -5.15 -13.18 3.76
N VAL A 203 -4.89 -13.04 2.45
CA VAL A 203 -3.97 -13.94 1.73
C VAL A 203 -2.58 -13.86 2.36
N ARG A 204 -1.95 -15.01 2.61
CA ARG A 204 -0.66 -15.14 3.33
C ARG A 204 -0.65 -14.55 4.75
N ASN A 205 -1.80 -14.45 5.39
CA ASN A 205 -1.83 -14.12 6.81
C ASN A 205 -1.27 -15.32 7.61
N SER A 206 -0.31 -15.06 8.48
CA SER A 206 0.34 -16.09 9.29
C SER A 206 0.18 -15.92 10.79
N GLY A 207 -0.56 -14.91 11.28
CA GLY A 207 -0.71 -14.74 12.71
C GLY A 207 -1.51 -13.50 13.15
N ALA A 208 -2.03 -12.70 12.25
CA ALA A 208 -2.95 -11.63 12.62
C ALA A 208 -4.37 -12.19 12.80
N ASN A 209 -5.10 -11.66 13.78
CA ASN A 209 -6.52 -11.95 13.98
C ASN A 209 -7.37 -10.90 13.26
N ALA A 210 -8.45 -11.33 12.64
CA ALA A 210 -9.36 -10.42 11.96
C ALA A 210 -10.81 -10.80 12.16
N VAL A 211 -11.67 -9.77 12.26
CA VAL A 211 -13.11 -9.88 12.22
C VAL A 211 -13.62 -9.00 11.11
N VAL A 212 -14.40 -9.55 10.20
CA VAL A 212 -14.99 -8.86 9.05
C VAL A 212 -16.37 -9.45 8.79
N GLU A 213 -17.32 -8.66 8.30
CA GLU A 213 -18.70 -9.12 8.10
C GLU A 213 -18.89 -9.93 6.82
N GLY A 214 -18.00 -9.77 5.84
CA GLY A 214 -17.99 -10.55 4.61
C GLY A 214 -16.72 -10.34 3.82
N VAL A 215 -16.41 -11.29 2.93
CA VAL A 215 -15.23 -11.24 2.06
C VAL A 215 -15.62 -11.59 0.63
N GLY A 216 -14.91 -11.01 -0.33
CA GLY A 216 -14.98 -11.41 -1.74
C GLY A 216 -14.31 -12.76 -2.01
N GLU A 217 -14.09 -13.07 -3.28
CA GLU A 217 -13.48 -14.33 -3.69
C GLU A 217 -12.03 -14.45 -3.22
N HIS A 218 -11.54 -15.69 -3.14
CA HIS A 218 -10.15 -16.02 -2.81
C HIS A 218 -9.68 -15.51 -1.44
N GLY A 219 -10.59 -15.37 -0.46
CA GLY A 219 -10.23 -14.98 0.90
C GLY A 219 -9.42 -16.08 1.61
N CYS A 220 -8.45 -15.66 2.42
CA CYS A 220 -7.57 -16.51 3.23
C CYS A 220 -6.76 -17.57 2.46
N GLU A 221 -6.66 -17.46 1.16
CA GLU A 221 -5.86 -18.39 0.35
C GLU A 221 -4.37 -18.25 0.62
N SER A 222 -3.71 -19.39 0.77
CA SER A 222 -2.26 -19.48 0.75
C SER A 222 -1.81 -19.86 -0.66
N VAL A 223 -0.85 -19.14 -1.22
CA VAL A 223 -0.24 -19.51 -2.52
C VAL A 223 0.68 -20.74 -2.39
N SER A 224 0.89 -21.22 -1.17
CA SER A 224 1.60 -22.46 -0.89
C SER A 224 0.59 -23.61 -0.82
N TYR A 225 0.61 -24.50 -1.78
CA TYR A 225 -0.25 -25.70 -1.83
C TYR A 225 0.00 -26.73 -0.71
N THR A 226 0.71 -26.36 0.33
CA THR A 226 1.11 -27.28 1.40
C THR A 226 0.28 -27.22 2.67
N HIS A 227 -0.64 -26.27 2.81
CA HIS A 227 -1.53 -26.19 3.98
C HIS A 227 -2.92 -25.71 3.56
N LEU A 228 -3.77 -26.63 3.27
CA LEU A 228 -5.23 -26.54 3.37
C LEU A 228 -5.66 -27.33 4.60
#